data_8c1a0ac4a442b00541090a73adadfcbd
#
_entry.id   8c1a0ac4a442b00541090a73adadfcbd
#
_cell.length_a   1.000
_cell.length_b   1.000
_cell.length_c   1.000
_cell.angle_alpha   90.00
_cell.angle_beta   90.00
_cell.angle_gamma   90.00
#
_symmetry.space_group_name_H-M   'P 1'
#
loop_
_entity.id
_entity.type
_entity.pdbx_description
1 polymer ?
#
loop_
_entity_poly.entity_id
_entity_poly.type
_entity_poly.pdbx_seq_one_letter_code
_entity_poly.pdbx_strand_id
1 'polypeptide(L)'
;MNQNWKGPLRLGAVLFGLYLAIHYWDKLSALAVLTVSAGFPLVLGAVIAYAVNILMSAYERWYFPKSQNRAVVKSRRPVCLLLAYASLIALVALIVRMILPELIQSVTLLLQELVPLLQALSVKINENQGQLAGLFASDGTVNWQELATKVINFLLAGLGGVMGSLVSLVSATVSAAFTAIVSVIFSIYLLMGKEKLSQQCALVLKTYLRPGWYSRLLYFLETLHSCFRRFVVGQCTEAVILGLLCMGGMLLFRFPYASMVGALIGFTALIPVAGAYIGAGVGAFMIFTVSPVKALLFLIFISVLQQLEGNLIYPKVVGSSIGLPGIWVLAAVTIGGGVLGIGGMLLAVPLAAACYQILRDDVARRNSGPSTKRTSA
;
A
#
# COMPACT_ATOMS: atom_id res chain seq x y z
N MET A 1 -30.18 -62.24 3.59
CA MET A 1 -29.58 -61.29 2.62
C MET A 1 -29.74 -59.87 3.15
N ASN A 2 -28.79 -59.37 3.95
CA ASN A 2 -28.77 -57.98 4.39
C ASN A 2 -27.86 -57.19 3.45
N GLN A 3 -28.43 -56.65 2.39
CA GLN A 3 -27.72 -55.82 1.45
C GLN A 3 -27.48 -54.46 2.12
N ASN A 4 -26.22 -54.16 2.43
CA ASN A 4 -25.78 -52.88 3.04
C ASN A 4 -25.99 -51.71 2.06
N TRP A 5 -27.23 -51.23 1.95
CA TRP A 5 -27.63 -50.09 1.10
C TRP A 5 -26.96 -48.75 1.49
N LYS A 6 -26.31 -48.70 2.65
CA LYS A 6 -25.62 -47.51 3.15
C LYS A 6 -24.40 -47.11 2.32
N GLY A 7 -23.73 -48.06 1.66
CA GLY A 7 -22.58 -47.81 0.79
C GLY A 7 -22.95 -47.11 -0.51
N PRO A 8 -23.81 -47.74 -1.35
CA PRO A 8 -24.21 -47.13 -2.62
C PRO A 8 -24.99 -45.83 -2.45
N LEU A 9 -25.77 -45.67 -1.37
CA LEU A 9 -26.47 -44.41 -1.08
C LEU A 9 -25.54 -43.27 -0.72
N ARG A 10 -24.45 -43.53 0.03
CA ARG A 10 -23.39 -42.54 0.29
C ARG A 10 -22.65 -42.17 -0.96
N LEU A 11 -22.32 -43.13 -1.82
CA LEU A 11 -21.62 -42.89 -3.08
C LEU A 11 -22.49 -42.05 -4.04
N GLY A 12 -23.79 -42.37 -4.14
CA GLY A 12 -24.76 -41.58 -4.91
C GLY A 12 -24.91 -40.15 -4.39
N ALA A 13 -24.96 -39.95 -3.07
CA ALA A 13 -25.05 -38.65 -2.46
C ALA A 13 -23.78 -37.81 -2.70
N VAL A 14 -22.59 -38.43 -2.66
CA VAL A 14 -21.32 -37.77 -2.97
C VAL A 14 -21.23 -37.36 -4.45
N LEU A 15 -21.61 -38.28 -5.37
CA LEU A 15 -21.63 -38.01 -6.80
C LEU A 15 -22.64 -36.91 -7.15
N PHE A 16 -23.83 -36.94 -6.55
CA PHE A 16 -24.83 -35.90 -6.73
C PHE A 16 -24.35 -34.53 -6.17
N GLY A 17 -23.73 -34.55 -5.00
CA GLY A 17 -23.09 -33.33 -4.42
C GLY A 17 -21.99 -32.77 -5.30
N LEU A 18 -21.12 -33.61 -5.89
CA LEU A 18 -20.11 -33.24 -6.84
C LEU A 18 -20.70 -32.66 -8.13
N TYR A 19 -21.75 -33.30 -8.66
CA TYR A 19 -22.48 -32.80 -9.82
C TYR A 19 -23.07 -31.39 -9.56
N LEU A 20 -23.74 -31.20 -8.41
CA LEU A 20 -24.27 -29.89 -8.03
C LEU A 20 -23.18 -28.87 -7.86
N ALA A 21 -22.05 -29.22 -7.24
CA ALA A 21 -20.91 -28.33 -7.07
C ALA A 21 -20.32 -27.86 -8.41
N ILE A 22 -20.20 -28.78 -9.38
CA ILE A 22 -19.69 -28.45 -10.72
C ILE A 22 -20.72 -27.64 -11.52
N HIS A 23 -22.01 -28.05 -11.48
CA HIS A 23 -23.08 -27.39 -12.25
C HIS A 23 -23.38 -25.97 -11.76
N TYR A 24 -23.28 -25.71 -10.46
CA TYR A 24 -23.52 -24.40 -9.86
C TYR A 24 -22.24 -23.65 -9.53
N TRP A 25 -21.05 -24.11 -10.00
CA TRP A 25 -19.76 -23.52 -9.69
C TRP A 25 -19.71 -22.03 -10.01
N ASP A 26 -20.19 -21.64 -11.19
CA ASP A 26 -20.19 -20.23 -11.63
C ASP A 26 -21.08 -19.35 -10.74
N LYS A 27 -22.23 -19.85 -10.31
CA LYS A 27 -23.12 -19.12 -9.40
C LYS A 27 -22.56 -19.03 -7.99
N LEU A 28 -21.93 -20.11 -7.51
CA LEU A 28 -21.28 -20.15 -6.20
C LEU A 28 -20.05 -19.25 -6.16
N SER A 29 -19.24 -19.28 -7.20
CA SER A 29 -18.07 -18.41 -7.32
C SER A 29 -18.48 -16.93 -7.43
N ALA A 30 -19.50 -16.60 -8.21
CA ALA A 30 -20.05 -15.24 -8.30
C ALA A 30 -20.60 -14.77 -6.95
N LEU A 31 -21.32 -15.61 -6.22
CA LEU A 31 -21.82 -15.29 -4.87
C LEU A 31 -20.67 -15.09 -3.87
N ALA A 32 -19.64 -15.94 -3.92
CA ALA A 32 -18.45 -15.79 -3.09
C ALA A 32 -17.72 -14.46 -3.38
N VAL A 33 -17.50 -14.13 -4.65
CA VAL A 33 -16.89 -12.85 -5.08
C VAL A 33 -17.74 -11.67 -4.62
N LEU A 34 -19.08 -11.74 -4.79
CA LEU A 34 -19.99 -10.70 -4.33
C LEU A 34 -19.92 -10.51 -2.81
N THR A 35 -19.87 -11.61 -2.04
CA THR A 35 -19.79 -11.56 -0.57
C THR A 35 -18.46 -10.96 -0.11
N VAL A 36 -17.35 -11.35 -0.74
CA VAL A 36 -16.02 -10.80 -0.44
C VAL A 36 -15.95 -9.32 -0.79
N SER A 37 -16.46 -8.92 -1.97
CA SER A 37 -16.49 -7.51 -2.39
C SER A 37 -17.40 -6.66 -1.50
N ALA A 38 -18.55 -7.16 -1.09
CA ALA A 38 -19.45 -6.50 -0.13
C ALA A 38 -18.80 -6.36 1.27
N GLY A 39 -17.94 -7.30 1.65
CA GLY A 39 -17.17 -7.25 2.90
C GLY A 39 -15.94 -6.35 2.85
N PHE A 40 -15.50 -5.91 1.67
CA PHE A 40 -14.28 -5.11 1.51
C PHE A 40 -14.24 -3.84 2.37
N PRO A 41 -15.31 -3.02 2.49
CA PRO A 41 -15.33 -1.86 3.38
C PRO A 41 -15.06 -2.20 4.85
N LEU A 42 -15.50 -3.38 5.31
CA LEU A 42 -15.26 -3.82 6.69
C LEU A 42 -13.79 -4.20 6.91
N VAL A 43 -13.18 -4.88 5.95
CA VAL A 43 -11.75 -5.19 5.99
C VAL A 43 -10.92 -3.91 5.98
N LEU A 44 -11.25 -2.97 5.09
CA LEU A 44 -10.60 -1.67 5.02
C LEU A 44 -10.79 -0.89 6.34
N GLY A 45 -11.99 -0.91 6.90
CA GLY A 45 -12.28 -0.29 8.20
C GLY A 45 -11.49 -0.92 9.36
N ALA A 46 -11.26 -2.23 9.35
CA ALA A 46 -10.42 -2.90 10.33
C ALA A 46 -8.93 -2.48 10.20
N VAL A 47 -8.43 -2.32 8.98
CA VAL A 47 -7.07 -1.82 8.71
C VAL A 47 -6.93 -0.38 9.19
N ILE A 48 -7.89 0.49 8.86
CA ILE A 48 -7.93 1.88 9.35
C ILE A 48 -7.97 1.90 10.88
N ALA A 49 -8.84 1.09 11.50
CA ALA A 49 -8.93 1.00 12.95
C ALA A 49 -7.59 0.60 13.58
N TYR A 50 -6.88 -0.32 12.95
CA TYR A 50 -5.56 -0.73 13.43
C TYR A 50 -4.54 0.41 13.37
N ALA A 51 -4.44 1.11 12.25
CA ALA A 51 -3.55 2.26 12.08
C ALA A 51 -3.88 3.40 13.05
N VAL A 52 -5.18 3.76 13.16
CA VAL A 52 -5.66 4.79 14.09
C VAL A 52 -5.45 4.38 15.55
N ASN A 53 -5.56 3.08 15.89
CA ASN A 53 -5.29 2.59 17.25
C ASN A 53 -3.84 2.82 17.68
N ILE A 54 -2.87 2.78 16.76
CA ILE A 54 -1.47 3.08 17.05
C ILE A 54 -1.33 4.57 17.44
N LEU A 55 -1.93 5.47 16.65
CA LEU A 55 -1.96 6.91 16.93
C LEU A 55 -2.71 7.21 18.21
N MET A 56 -3.90 6.63 18.39
CA MET A 56 -4.71 6.77 19.59
C MET A 56 -3.94 6.34 20.84
N SER A 57 -3.21 5.20 20.76
CA SER A 57 -2.39 4.71 21.88
C SER A 57 -1.21 5.63 22.19
N ALA A 58 -0.66 6.34 21.19
CA ALA A 58 0.34 7.39 21.43
C ALA A 58 -0.26 8.59 22.17
N TYR A 59 -1.43 9.07 21.71
CA TYR A 59 -2.14 10.16 22.38
C TYR A 59 -2.62 9.78 23.80
N GLU A 60 -3.07 8.54 24.02
CA GLU A 60 -3.44 8.05 25.35
C GLU A 60 -2.27 8.07 26.35
N ARG A 61 -1.02 7.94 25.89
CA ARG A 61 0.18 8.07 26.73
C ARG A 61 0.50 9.52 27.09
N TRP A 62 0.07 10.47 26.27
CA TRP A 62 0.28 11.90 26.50
C TRP A 62 -0.88 12.54 27.25
N TYR A 63 -2.11 12.02 27.08
CA TYR A 63 -3.30 12.56 27.70
C TYR A 63 -3.42 12.12 29.18
N PHE A 64 -2.90 12.93 30.10
CA PHE A 64 -2.97 12.75 31.55
C PHE A 64 -2.81 11.33 32.06
N PRO A 65 -1.65 10.66 31.85
CA PRO A 65 -1.45 9.23 32.10
C PRO A 65 -1.63 8.84 33.59
N LYS A 66 -1.43 9.77 34.53
CA LYS A 66 -1.48 9.53 35.96
C LYS A 66 -2.78 10.02 36.63
N SER A 67 -3.72 10.59 35.88
CA SER A 67 -4.96 11.11 36.44
C SER A 67 -5.93 9.99 36.79
N GLN A 68 -6.41 9.97 38.05
CA GLN A 68 -7.43 9.04 38.54
C GLN A 68 -8.84 9.66 38.52
N ASN A 69 -8.99 10.88 38.02
CA ASN A 69 -10.29 11.55 37.97
C ASN A 69 -11.23 10.80 37.00
N ARG A 70 -12.38 10.38 37.50
CA ARG A 70 -13.37 9.54 36.79
C ARG A 70 -13.84 10.17 35.48
N ALA A 71 -13.94 11.48 35.39
CA ALA A 71 -14.29 12.22 34.19
C ALA A 71 -13.18 12.13 33.12
N VAL A 72 -11.90 12.27 33.51
CA VAL A 72 -10.74 12.19 32.63
C VAL A 72 -10.57 10.76 32.08
N VAL A 73 -10.74 9.77 32.94
CA VAL A 73 -10.64 8.35 32.54
C VAL A 73 -11.75 7.98 31.52
N LYS A 74 -12.97 8.49 31.70
CA LYS A 74 -14.11 8.24 30.83
C LYS A 74 -13.99 8.99 29.48
N SER A 75 -13.47 10.23 29.51
CA SER A 75 -13.30 11.05 28.29
C SER A 75 -12.04 10.75 27.52
N ARG A 76 -11.04 10.08 28.11
CA ARG A 76 -9.73 9.79 27.51
C ARG A 76 -9.86 9.11 26.17
N ARG A 77 -10.66 8.06 26.05
CA ARG A 77 -10.82 7.30 24.79
C ARG A 77 -11.49 8.10 23.68
N PRO A 78 -12.69 8.68 23.89
CA PRO A 78 -13.34 9.42 22.80
C PRO A 78 -12.51 10.64 22.37
N VAL A 79 -11.84 11.32 23.31
CA VAL A 79 -10.97 12.47 22.98
C VAL A 79 -9.75 12.02 22.19
N CYS A 80 -9.02 10.99 22.62
CA CYS A 80 -7.86 10.48 21.90
C CYS A 80 -8.26 9.90 20.53
N LEU A 81 -9.43 9.30 20.40
CA LEU A 81 -9.99 8.83 19.14
C LEU A 81 -10.23 9.99 18.17
N LEU A 82 -10.92 11.05 18.65
CA LEU A 82 -11.18 12.24 17.83
C LEU A 82 -9.87 12.92 17.41
N LEU A 83 -8.90 13.06 18.32
CA LEU A 83 -7.59 13.62 18.00
C LEU A 83 -6.84 12.78 16.98
N ALA A 84 -6.90 11.45 17.07
CA ALA A 84 -6.24 10.55 16.12
C ALA A 84 -6.86 10.68 14.71
N TYR A 85 -8.19 10.73 14.60
CA TYR A 85 -8.85 10.97 13.31
C TYR A 85 -8.62 12.38 12.80
N ALA A 86 -8.72 13.39 13.65
CA ALA A 86 -8.49 14.79 13.27
C ALA A 86 -7.06 14.99 12.76
N SER A 87 -6.06 14.41 13.43
CA SER A 87 -4.66 14.49 12.96
C SER A 87 -4.42 13.75 11.64
N LEU A 88 -5.05 12.58 11.45
CA LEU A 88 -4.96 11.83 10.21
C LEU A 88 -5.62 12.59 9.04
N ILE A 89 -6.83 13.11 9.26
CA ILE A 89 -7.55 13.89 8.26
C ILE A 89 -6.79 15.19 7.94
N ALA A 90 -6.27 15.89 8.95
CA ALA A 90 -5.48 17.09 8.76
C ALA A 90 -4.21 16.82 7.97
N LEU A 91 -3.52 15.71 8.25
CA LEU A 91 -2.33 15.29 7.50
C LEU A 91 -2.68 15.00 6.03
N VAL A 92 -3.71 14.21 5.78
CA VAL A 92 -4.15 13.88 4.40
C VAL A 92 -4.60 15.15 3.66
N ALA A 93 -5.39 16.00 4.31
CA ALA A 93 -5.84 17.26 3.72
C ALA A 93 -4.66 18.21 3.38
N LEU A 94 -3.66 18.29 4.26
CA LEU A 94 -2.45 19.07 4.02
C LEU A 94 -1.70 18.55 2.78
N ILE A 95 -1.50 17.23 2.70
CA ILE A 95 -0.80 16.59 1.58
C ILE A 95 -1.57 16.81 0.26
N VAL A 96 -2.88 16.56 0.26
CA VAL A 96 -3.73 16.79 -0.92
C VAL A 96 -3.68 18.25 -1.35
N ARG A 97 -3.78 19.20 -0.40
CA ARG A 97 -3.69 20.64 -0.70
C ARG A 97 -2.33 21.06 -1.26
N MET A 98 -1.26 20.40 -0.85
CA MET A 98 0.09 20.70 -1.36
C MET A 98 0.34 20.10 -2.75
N ILE A 99 -0.11 18.86 -2.96
CA ILE A 99 0.26 18.09 -4.16
C ILE A 99 -0.73 18.34 -5.31
N LEU A 100 -2.04 18.31 -5.04
CA LEU A 100 -3.06 18.31 -6.09
C LEU A 100 -3.07 19.58 -6.96
N PRO A 101 -2.98 20.79 -6.42
CA PRO A 101 -2.96 22.02 -7.24
C PRO A 101 -1.75 22.06 -8.17
N GLU A 102 -0.59 21.73 -7.65
CA GLU A 102 0.67 21.75 -8.41
C GLU A 102 0.71 20.66 -9.49
N LEU A 103 0.16 19.48 -9.21
CA LEU A 103 0.00 18.43 -10.23
C LEU A 103 -0.92 18.89 -11.37
N ILE A 104 -2.09 19.45 -11.05
CA ILE A 104 -3.02 19.97 -12.04
C ILE A 104 -2.35 21.05 -12.86
N GLN A 105 -1.66 21.99 -12.23
CA GLN A 105 -0.95 23.05 -12.93
C GLN A 105 0.15 22.50 -13.84
N SER A 106 0.96 21.56 -13.37
CA SER A 106 2.02 20.93 -14.17
C SER A 106 1.48 20.18 -15.39
N VAL A 107 0.38 19.44 -15.22
CA VAL A 107 -0.30 18.77 -16.33
C VAL A 107 -0.87 19.77 -17.34
N THR A 108 -1.51 20.83 -16.87
CA THR A 108 -2.07 21.86 -17.75
C THR A 108 -0.99 22.62 -18.52
N LEU A 109 0.12 22.99 -17.89
CA LEU A 109 1.26 23.61 -18.56
C LEU A 109 1.84 22.71 -19.65
N LEU A 110 2.04 21.43 -19.36
CA LEU A 110 2.51 20.48 -20.38
C LEU A 110 1.54 20.36 -21.55
N LEU A 111 0.26 20.29 -21.30
CA LEU A 111 -0.75 20.22 -22.36
C LEU A 111 -0.73 21.48 -23.22
N GLN A 112 -0.57 22.66 -22.58
CA GLN A 112 -0.55 23.94 -23.30
C GLN A 112 0.72 24.15 -24.14
N GLU A 113 1.86 23.65 -23.71
CA GLU A 113 3.14 23.82 -24.42
C GLU A 113 3.48 22.66 -25.34
N LEU A 114 3.21 21.42 -24.93
CA LEU A 114 3.61 20.23 -25.69
C LEU A 114 2.69 19.98 -26.90
N VAL A 115 1.38 20.21 -26.76
CA VAL A 115 0.42 19.98 -27.86
C VAL A 115 0.70 20.87 -29.07
N PRO A 116 0.86 22.21 -28.95
CA PRO A 116 1.19 23.06 -30.10
C PRO A 116 2.60 22.75 -30.64
N LEU A 117 3.56 22.35 -29.82
CA LEU A 117 4.90 21.99 -30.25
C LEU A 117 4.89 20.69 -31.07
N LEU A 118 4.12 19.70 -30.66
CA LEU A 118 3.90 18.45 -31.41
C LEU A 118 3.16 18.72 -32.72
N GLN A 119 2.18 19.60 -32.73
CA GLN A 119 1.47 20.04 -33.95
C GLN A 119 2.41 20.79 -34.91
N ALA A 120 3.22 21.71 -34.40
CA ALA A 120 4.21 22.44 -35.19
C ALA A 120 5.30 21.50 -35.76
N LEU A 121 5.73 20.49 -35.00
CA LEU A 121 6.64 19.44 -35.47
C LEU A 121 6.00 18.59 -36.56
N SER A 122 4.75 18.19 -36.42
CA SER A 122 4.03 17.42 -37.42
C SER A 122 3.86 18.18 -38.75
N VAL A 123 3.60 19.49 -38.68
CA VAL A 123 3.51 20.37 -39.87
C VAL A 123 4.89 20.51 -40.52
N LYS A 124 5.97 20.80 -39.74
CA LYS A 124 7.35 20.89 -40.28
C LYS A 124 7.86 19.59 -40.89
N ILE A 125 7.53 18.45 -40.31
CA ILE A 125 7.88 17.13 -40.88
C ILE A 125 7.14 16.93 -42.21
N ASN A 126 5.89 17.38 -42.28
CA ASN A 126 5.09 17.28 -43.49
C ASN A 126 5.55 18.23 -44.60
N GLU A 127 6.02 19.44 -44.25
CA GLU A 127 6.57 20.42 -45.19
C GLU A 127 7.98 20.07 -45.72
N ASN A 128 8.83 19.45 -44.89
CA ASN A 128 10.23 19.14 -45.23
C ASN A 128 10.48 17.67 -45.63
N GLN A 129 9.48 16.99 -46.13
CA GLN A 129 9.57 15.57 -46.53
C GLN A 129 10.75 15.25 -47.49
N GLY A 130 11.14 16.19 -48.37
CA GLY A 130 12.23 15.99 -49.32
C GLY A 130 13.65 16.12 -48.72
N GLN A 131 13.84 16.96 -47.69
CA GLN A 131 15.17 17.21 -47.12
C GLN A 131 15.56 16.22 -46.03
N LEU A 132 14.59 15.76 -45.24
CA LEU A 132 14.81 14.77 -44.17
C LEU A 132 14.99 13.35 -44.76
N ALA A 133 14.30 13.02 -45.83
CA ALA A 133 14.51 11.76 -46.53
C ALA A 133 15.93 11.61 -47.10
N GLY A 134 16.55 12.74 -47.53
CA GLY A 134 17.92 12.74 -48.06
C GLY A 134 19.01 12.60 -46.98
N LEU A 135 18.77 12.96 -45.73
CA LEU A 135 19.77 12.88 -44.65
C LEU A 135 19.80 11.48 -43.98
N PHE A 136 18.75 10.69 -44.11
CA PHE A 136 18.61 9.39 -43.46
C PHE A 136 18.35 8.22 -44.41
N ALA A 137 18.40 8.46 -45.70
CA ALA A 137 18.21 7.45 -46.73
C ALA A 137 19.49 6.64 -47.00
N SER A 138 20.02 5.95 -45.98
CA SER A 138 21.06 4.96 -46.25
C SER A 138 20.57 3.50 -46.15
N ASP A 139 19.37 3.22 -45.66
CA ASP A 139 18.75 1.88 -45.80
C ASP A 139 17.23 1.95 -45.66
N GLY A 140 16.55 1.61 -46.70
CA GLY A 140 15.17 1.85 -47.08
C GLY A 140 14.07 1.18 -46.30
N THR A 141 13.98 1.25 -44.96
CA THR A 141 12.89 0.59 -44.22
C THR A 141 12.25 1.37 -43.10
N VAL A 142 12.70 2.57 -42.73
CA VAL A 142 12.09 3.31 -41.65
C VAL A 142 11.21 4.44 -42.18
N ASN A 143 9.90 4.26 -42.12
CA ASN A 143 8.95 5.32 -42.41
C ASN A 143 8.87 6.29 -41.19
N TRP A 144 9.72 7.33 -41.25
CA TRP A 144 9.83 8.33 -40.17
C TRP A 144 8.52 9.05 -39.90
N GLN A 145 7.67 9.18 -40.91
CA GLN A 145 6.36 9.81 -40.81
C GLN A 145 5.40 8.91 -40.00
N GLU A 146 5.45 7.62 -40.24
CA GLU A 146 4.66 6.65 -39.48
C GLU A 146 5.15 6.54 -38.03
N LEU A 147 6.48 6.58 -37.82
CA LEU A 147 7.08 6.58 -36.49
C LEU A 147 6.73 7.86 -35.71
N ALA A 148 6.89 9.03 -36.35
CA ALA A 148 6.53 10.32 -35.73
C ALA A 148 5.04 10.36 -35.39
N THR A 149 4.17 9.92 -36.30
CA THR A 149 2.73 9.85 -36.05
C THR A 149 2.38 8.85 -34.94
N LYS A 150 3.05 7.71 -34.89
CA LYS A 150 2.88 6.73 -33.79
C LYS A 150 3.33 7.31 -32.45
N VAL A 151 4.47 7.98 -32.40
CA VAL A 151 4.97 8.63 -31.17
C VAL A 151 4.04 9.76 -30.72
N ILE A 152 3.60 10.62 -31.65
CA ILE A 152 2.64 11.69 -31.37
C ILE A 152 1.32 11.09 -30.85
N ASN A 153 0.77 10.09 -31.54
CA ASN A 153 -0.46 9.44 -31.13
C ASN A 153 -0.31 8.69 -29.78
N PHE A 154 0.84 8.08 -29.53
CA PHE A 154 1.14 7.46 -28.23
C PHE A 154 1.20 8.50 -27.11
N LEU A 155 1.86 9.62 -27.34
CA LEU A 155 1.93 10.73 -26.35
C LEU A 155 0.55 11.36 -26.13
N LEU A 156 -0.21 11.64 -27.21
CA LEU A 156 -1.57 12.19 -27.11
C LEU A 156 -2.55 11.20 -26.46
N ALA A 157 -2.46 9.91 -26.78
CA ALA A 157 -3.24 8.86 -26.13
C ALA A 157 -2.85 8.69 -24.66
N GLY A 158 -1.55 8.77 -24.35
CA GLY A 158 -1.06 8.78 -22.97
C GLY A 158 -1.59 9.97 -22.17
N LEU A 159 -1.50 11.17 -22.72
CA LEU A 159 -2.02 12.40 -22.11
C LEU A 159 -3.56 12.36 -22.00
N GLY A 160 -4.26 11.90 -23.03
CA GLY A 160 -5.71 11.68 -23.02
C GLY A 160 -6.12 10.62 -22.00
N GLY A 161 -5.33 9.57 -21.85
CA GLY A 161 -5.49 8.54 -20.83
C GLY A 161 -5.32 9.06 -19.41
N VAL A 162 -4.34 9.94 -19.18
CA VAL A 162 -4.16 10.62 -17.88
C VAL A 162 -5.36 11.53 -17.58
N MET A 163 -5.82 12.31 -18.55
CA MET A 163 -6.98 13.18 -18.39
C MET A 163 -8.28 12.36 -18.20
N GLY A 164 -8.47 11.29 -18.97
CA GLY A 164 -9.55 10.32 -18.79
C GLY A 164 -9.51 9.65 -17.43
N SER A 165 -8.32 9.33 -16.93
CA SER A 165 -8.12 8.76 -15.58
C SER A 165 -8.46 9.77 -14.49
N LEU A 166 -8.15 11.06 -14.66
CA LEU A 166 -8.56 12.12 -13.73
C LEU A 166 -10.08 12.30 -13.71
N VAL A 167 -10.74 12.26 -14.85
CA VAL A 167 -12.20 12.31 -14.95
C VAL A 167 -12.85 11.05 -14.39
N SER A 168 -12.29 9.87 -14.63
CA SER A 168 -12.77 8.61 -14.06
C SER A 168 -12.55 8.54 -12.55
N LEU A 169 -11.48 9.14 -12.03
CA LEU A 169 -11.28 9.34 -10.59
C LEU A 169 -12.40 10.17 -9.96
N VAL A 170 -12.86 11.22 -10.64
CA VAL A 170 -13.98 12.03 -10.16
C VAL A 170 -15.30 11.25 -10.20
N SER A 171 -15.56 10.45 -11.23
CA SER A 171 -16.78 9.63 -11.31
C SER A 171 -16.77 8.40 -10.40
N ALA A 172 -15.59 7.81 -10.14
CA ALA A 172 -15.40 6.74 -9.14
C ALA A 172 -15.59 7.24 -7.69
N THR A 173 -15.66 8.57 -7.49
CA THR A 173 -15.66 9.19 -6.17
C THR A 173 -16.89 8.82 -5.34
N VAL A 174 -18.05 8.58 -5.94
CA VAL A 174 -19.28 8.27 -5.17
C VAL A 174 -19.21 6.89 -4.52
N SER A 175 -18.80 5.85 -5.23
CA SER A 175 -18.66 4.51 -4.67
C SER A 175 -17.47 4.41 -3.72
N ALA A 176 -16.37 5.10 -4.05
CA ALA A 176 -15.21 5.20 -3.17
C ALA A 176 -15.54 5.99 -1.89
N ALA A 177 -16.31 7.08 -1.98
CA ALA A 177 -16.77 7.83 -0.82
C ALA A 177 -17.67 7.00 0.08
N PHE A 178 -18.60 6.25 -0.48
CA PHE A 178 -19.46 5.34 0.29
C PHE A 178 -18.60 4.29 1.02
N THR A 179 -17.69 3.63 0.31
CA THR A 179 -16.75 2.65 0.89
C THR A 179 -15.91 3.28 2.01
N ALA A 180 -15.38 4.49 1.80
CA ALA A 180 -14.60 5.20 2.79
C ALA A 180 -15.43 5.54 4.04
N ILE A 181 -16.65 6.07 3.86
CA ILE A 181 -17.55 6.40 4.96
C ILE A 181 -17.89 5.17 5.79
N VAL A 182 -18.30 4.07 5.14
CA VAL A 182 -18.63 2.81 5.83
C VAL A 182 -17.40 2.28 6.56
N SER A 183 -16.22 2.32 5.94
CA SER A 183 -14.96 1.87 6.55
C SER A 183 -14.59 2.70 7.78
N VAL A 184 -14.72 4.03 7.71
CA VAL A 184 -14.45 4.93 8.85
C VAL A 184 -15.45 4.70 9.97
N ILE A 185 -16.74 4.60 9.67
CA ILE A 185 -17.76 4.30 10.67
C ILE A 185 -17.46 2.97 11.35
N PHE A 186 -17.20 1.92 10.57
CA PHE A 186 -16.85 0.60 11.10
C PHE A 186 -15.60 0.64 11.97
N SER A 187 -14.56 1.37 11.56
CA SER A 187 -13.32 1.50 12.33
C SER A 187 -13.54 2.24 13.68
N ILE A 188 -14.42 3.25 13.71
CA ILE A 188 -14.80 3.93 14.95
C ILE A 188 -15.51 2.95 15.90
N TYR A 189 -16.50 2.20 15.41
CA TYR A 189 -17.20 1.18 16.21
C TYR A 189 -16.25 0.13 16.75
N LEU A 190 -15.31 -0.32 15.93
CA LEU A 190 -14.32 -1.33 16.30
C LEU A 190 -13.37 -0.81 17.40
N LEU A 191 -12.91 0.43 17.29
CA LEU A 191 -12.05 1.07 18.30
C LEU A 191 -12.78 1.35 19.63
N MET A 192 -14.02 1.79 19.55
CA MET A 192 -14.85 2.01 20.76
C MET A 192 -15.17 0.71 21.47
N GLY A 193 -15.41 -0.37 20.71
CA GLY A 193 -15.80 -1.68 21.24
C GLY A 193 -14.66 -2.70 21.41
N LYS A 194 -13.39 -2.31 21.15
CA LYS A 194 -12.26 -3.24 21.03
C LYS A 194 -12.10 -4.22 22.20
N GLU A 195 -12.29 -3.77 23.44
CA GLU A 195 -12.13 -4.63 24.62
C GLU A 195 -13.25 -5.64 24.75
N LYS A 196 -14.50 -5.19 24.58
CA LYS A 196 -15.66 -6.08 24.63
C LYS A 196 -15.59 -7.12 23.51
N LEU A 197 -15.24 -6.69 22.30
CA LEU A 197 -15.07 -7.57 21.15
C LEU A 197 -13.93 -8.56 21.38
N SER A 198 -12.79 -8.12 21.88
CA SER A 198 -11.66 -9.00 22.22
C SER A 198 -12.02 -10.05 23.25
N GLN A 199 -12.74 -9.66 24.33
CA GLN A 199 -13.21 -10.60 25.35
C GLN A 199 -14.21 -11.61 24.78
N GLN A 200 -15.16 -11.18 23.93
CA GLN A 200 -16.13 -12.06 23.29
C GLN A 200 -15.42 -13.05 22.34
N CYS A 201 -14.50 -12.57 21.50
CA CYS A 201 -13.72 -13.43 20.63
C CYS A 201 -12.87 -14.43 21.41
N ALA A 202 -12.20 -13.98 22.47
CA ALA A 202 -11.39 -14.84 23.32
C ALA A 202 -12.25 -15.93 23.99
N LEU A 203 -13.44 -15.57 24.47
CA LEU A 203 -14.37 -16.53 25.08
C LEU A 203 -14.82 -17.60 24.07
N VAL A 204 -15.24 -17.19 22.87
CA VAL A 204 -15.65 -18.11 21.80
C VAL A 204 -14.49 -19.02 21.42
N LEU A 205 -13.31 -18.46 21.16
CA LEU A 205 -12.13 -19.24 20.79
C LEU A 205 -11.72 -20.25 21.88
N LYS A 206 -11.77 -19.83 23.15
CA LYS A 206 -11.47 -20.69 24.29
C LYS A 206 -12.48 -21.83 24.46
N THR A 207 -13.75 -21.57 24.13
CA THR A 207 -14.83 -22.57 24.28
C THR A 207 -14.81 -23.61 23.16
N TYR A 208 -14.57 -23.20 21.91
CA TYR A 208 -14.70 -24.08 20.75
C TYR A 208 -13.36 -24.67 20.27
N LEU A 209 -12.22 -24.06 20.59
CA LEU A 209 -10.92 -24.60 20.20
C LEU A 209 -10.33 -25.52 21.28
N ARG A 210 -9.63 -26.57 20.82
CA ARG A 210 -8.80 -27.39 21.73
C ARG A 210 -7.69 -26.54 22.38
N PRO A 211 -7.32 -26.76 23.64
CA PRO A 211 -6.34 -25.91 24.36
C PRO A 211 -5.01 -25.70 23.62
N GLY A 212 -4.51 -26.73 22.93
CA GLY A 212 -3.28 -26.65 22.15
C GLY A 212 -3.40 -25.77 20.90
N TRP A 213 -4.58 -25.73 20.25
CA TRP A 213 -4.83 -24.86 19.12
C TRP A 213 -5.08 -23.41 19.56
N TYR A 214 -5.77 -23.22 20.68
CA TYR A 214 -5.98 -21.90 21.26
C TYR A 214 -4.68 -21.20 21.60
N SER A 215 -3.73 -21.87 22.27
CA SER A 215 -2.43 -21.29 22.60
C SER A 215 -1.58 -20.95 21.37
N ARG A 216 -1.61 -21.82 20.32
CA ARG A 216 -0.93 -21.53 19.05
C ARG A 216 -1.53 -20.32 18.34
N LEU A 217 -2.87 -20.23 18.33
CA LEU A 217 -3.57 -19.09 17.71
C LEU A 217 -3.26 -17.78 18.45
N LEU A 218 -3.27 -17.78 19.77
CA LEU A 218 -2.89 -16.60 20.55
C LEU A 218 -1.45 -16.17 20.24
N TYR A 219 -0.51 -17.10 20.23
CA TYR A 219 0.87 -16.82 19.88
C TYR A 219 1.00 -16.23 18.47
N PHE A 220 0.25 -16.79 17.50
CA PHE A 220 0.21 -16.25 16.15
C PHE A 220 -0.33 -14.80 16.13
N LEU A 221 -1.45 -14.53 16.81
CA LEU A 221 -2.07 -13.20 16.85
C LEU A 221 -1.17 -12.16 17.56
N GLU A 222 -0.51 -12.54 18.64
CA GLU A 222 0.44 -11.67 19.36
C GLU A 222 1.67 -11.35 18.50
N THR A 223 2.23 -12.35 17.84
CA THR A 223 3.35 -12.18 16.91
C THR A 223 2.94 -11.28 15.75
N LEU A 224 1.78 -11.53 15.16
CA LEU A 224 1.21 -10.73 14.08
C LEU A 224 1.01 -9.28 14.50
N HIS A 225 0.39 -9.05 15.67
CA HIS A 225 0.21 -7.71 16.22
C HIS A 225 1.56 -6.99 16.42
N SER A 226 2.55 -7.68 16.96
CA SER A 226 3.90 -7.14 17.15
C SER A 226 4.55 -6.74 15.83
N CYS A 227 4.49 -7.61 14.81
CA CYS A 227 5.03 -7.34 13.48
C CYS A 227 4.33 -6.16 12.80
N PHE A 228 2.99 -6.13 12.83
CA PHE A 228 2.22 -5.02 12.28
C PHE A 228 2.55 -3.68 12.95
N ARG A 229 2.59 -3.65 14.29
CA ARG A 229 2.91 -2.43 15.02
C ARG A 229 4.30 -1.91 14.70
N ARG A 230 5.31 -2.79 14.67
CA ARG A 230 6.69 -2.43 14.34
C ARG A 230 6.79 -1.93 12.90
N PHE A 231 6.10 -2.60 11.97
CA PHE A 231 6.06 -2.20 10.56
C PHE A 231 5.45 -0.81 10.39
N VAL A 232 4.25 -0.57 10.93
CA VAL A 232 3.58 0.74 10.77
C VAL A 232 4.40 1.87 11.38
N VAL A 233 4.94 1.67 12.59
CA VAL A 233 5.78 2.69 13.23
C VAL A 233 7.06 2.91 12.45
N GLY A 234 7.71 1.85 11.99
CA GLY A 234 8.93 1.93 11.17
C GLY A 234 8.66 2.68 9.86
N GLN A 235 7.62 2.29 9.14
CA GLN A 235 7.25 2.88 7.84
C GLN A 235 6.87 4.37 7.97
N CYS A 236 6.10 4.74 9.00
CA CYS A 236 5.79 6.15 9.25
C CYS A 236 7.05 6.96 9.60
N THR A 237 7.97 6.38 10.38
CA THR A 237 9.23 7.04 10.74
C THR A 237 10.12 7.23 9.53
N GLU A 238 10.25 6.20 8.70
CA GLU A 238 10.98 6.24 7.42
C GLU A 238 10.40 7.29 6.48
N ALA A 239 9.07 7.32 6.30
CA ALA A 239 8.37 8.27 5.45
C ALA A 239 8.69 9.73 5.84
N VAL A 240 8.69 10.04 7.13
CA VAL A 240 9.03 11.37 7.64
C VAL A 240 10.50 11.69 7.38
N ILE A 241 11.41 10.77 7.69
CA ILE A 241 12.85 10.98 7.48
C ILE A 241 13.16 11.18 5.99
N LEU A 242 12.63 10.32 5.12
CA LEU A 242 12.87 10.39 3.68
C LEU A 242 12.28 11.68 3.06
N GLY A 243 11.07 12.05 3.47
CA GLY A 243 10.43 13.29 3.03
C GLY A 243 11.22 14.52 3.42
N LEU A 244 11.71 14.60 4.67
CA LEU A 244 12.51 15.70 5.16
C LEU A 244 13.90 15.76 4.50
N LEU A 245 14.55 14.61 4.30
CA LEU A 245 15.84 14.54 3.61
C LEU A 245 15.71 14.93 2.14
N CYS A 246 14.65 14.47 1.47
CA CYS A 246 14.38 14.87 0.09
C CYS A 246 14.12 16.37 -0.02
N MET A 247 13.23 16.91 0.80
CA MET A 247 12.94 18.34 0.84
C MET A 247 14.20 19.17 1.14
N GLY A 248 14.97 18.79 2.16
CA GLY A 248 16.20 19.49 2.54
C GLY A 248 17.25 19.44 1.45
N GLY A 249 17.47 18.29 0.83
CA GLY A 249 18.40 18.16 -0.30
C GLY A 249 17.97 18.96 -1.52
N MET A 250 16.68 18.92 -1.86
CA MET A 250 16.14 19.71 -2.97
C MET A 250 16.26 21.23 -2.72
N LEU A 251 16.04 21.68 -1.50
CA LEU A 251 16.25 23.09 -1.12
C LEU A 251 17.72 23.48 -1.24
N LEU A 252 18.63 22.63 -0.77
CA LEU A 252 20.09 22.86 -0.84
C LEU A 252 20.56 23.00 -2.30
N PHE A 253 20.07 22.15 -3.20
CA PHE A 253 20.43 22.20 -4.63
C PHE A 253 19.52 23.13 -5.45
N ARG A 254 18.63 23.89 -4.81
CA ARG A 254 17.71 24.85 -5.44
C ARG A 254 16.85 24.24 -6.56
N PHE A 255 16.36 23.04 -6.33
CA PHE A 255 15.35 22.42 -7.21
C PHE A 255 13.99 23.11 -7.04
N PRO A 256 13.20 23.25 -8.12
CA PRO A 256 11.82 23.71 -8.01
C PRO A 256 10.96 22.68 -7.26
N TYR A 257 9.85 23.13 -6.68
CA TYR A 257 8.87 22.31 -5.98
C TYR A 257 9.41 21.48 -4.79
N ALA A 258 10.50 21.92 -4.14
CA ALA A 258 11.20 21.14 -3.13
C ALA A 258 10.31 20.68 -1.96
N SER A 259 9.46 21.55 -1.41
CA SER A 259 8.55 21.23 -0.32
C SER A 259 7.49 20.22 -0.74
N MET A 260 6.93 20.40 -1.93
CA MET A 260 5.88 19.55 -2.45
C MET A 260 6.40 18.16 -2.83
N VAL A 261 7.52 18.08 -3.57
CA VAL A 261 8.13 16.81 -3.96
C VAL A 261 8.64 16.06 -2.73
N GLY A 262 9.21 16.77 -1.74
CA GLY A 262 9.60 16.15 -0.46
C GLY A 262 8.41 15.57 0.30
N ALA A 263 7.29 16.30 0.39
CA ALA A 263 6.05 15.81 0.99
C ALA A 263 5.46 14.63 0.21
N LEU A 264 5.47 14.69 -1.13
CA LEU A 264 5.02 13.62 -2.00
C LEU A 264 5.83 12.34 -1.79
N ILE A 265 7.16 12.44 -1.79
CA ILE A 265 8.07 11.30 -1.57
C ILE A 265 7.86 10.72 -0.17
N GLY A 266 7.76 11.56 0.86
CA GLY A 266 7.46 11.07 2.20
C GLY A 266 6.11 10.35 2.28
N PHE A 267 5.08 10.87 1.62
CA PHE A 267 3.76 10.21 1.61
C PHE A 267 3.76 8.91 0.81
N THR A 268 4.33 8.93 -0.39
CA THR A 268 4.41 7.72 -1.22
C THR A 268 5.30 6.64 -0.62
N ALA A 269 6.34 7.02 0.15
CA ALA A 269 7.19 6.09 0.89
C ALA A 269 6.43 5.21 1.89
N LEU A 270 5.20 5.59 2.29
CA LEU A 270 4.33 4.69 3.06
C LEU A 270 4.02 3.38 2.32
N ILE A 271 4.12 3.37 0.99
CA ILE A 271 3.95 2.18 0.16
C ILE A 271 5.33 1.57 -0.09
N PRO A 272 5.68 0.43 0.54
CA PRO A 272 7.01 -0.14 0.41
C PRO A 272 7.40 -0.38 -1.05
N VAL A 273 8.62 -0.04 -1.41
CA VAL A 273 9.21 -0.18 -2.75
C VAL A 273 8.52 0.69 -3.81
N ALA A 274 7.21 0.55 -4.01
CA ALA A 274 6.47 1.27 -5.06
C ALA A 274 6.44 2.79 -4.83
N GLY A 275 6.42 3.22 -3.57
CA GLY A 275 6.34 4.64 -3.20
C GLY A 275 7.50 5.47 -3.73
N ALA A 276 8.71 4.95 -3.65
CA ALA A 276 9.91 5.60 -4.15
C ALA A 276 9.83 5.90 -5.67
N TYR A 277 9.38 4.91 -6.45
CA TYR A 277 9.25 5.07 -7.91
C TYR A 277 8.12 6.03 -8.27
N ILE A 278 6.99 5.97 -7.58
CA ILE A 278 5.86 6.90 -7.79
C ILE A 278 6.29 8.33 -7.48
N GLY A 279 6.89 8.55 -6.31
CA GLY A 279 7.34 9.87 -5.89
C GLY A 279 8.43 10.45 -6.80
N ALA A 280 9.41 9.62 -7.20
CA ALA A 280 10.46 10.03 -8.12
C ALA A 280 9.91 10.34 -9.52
N GLY A 281 9.01 9.53 -10.06
CA GLY A 281 8.40 9.73 -11.37
C GLY A 281 7.59 11.02 -11.42
N VAL A 282 6.68 11.23 -10.46
CA VAL A 282 5.86 12.44 -10.38
C VAL A 282 6.74 13.67 -10.13
N GLY A 283 7.72 13.59 -9.21
CA GLY A 283 8.65 14.69 -8.94
C GLY A 283 9.48 15.06 -10.16
N ALA A 284 10.04 14.07 -10.87
CA ALA A 284 10.80 14.30 -12.10
C ALA A 284 9.94 14.94 -13.19
N PHE A 285 8.71 14.46 -13.36
CA PHE A 285 7.73 15.01 -14.30
C PHE A 285 7.46 16.50 -14.02
N MET A 286 7.20 16.85 -12.76
CA MET A 286 6.93 18.24 -12.39
C MET A 286 8.15 19.16 -12.60
N ILE A 287 9.34 18.68 -12.23
CA ILE A 287 10.56 19.46 -12.43
C ILE A 287 10.86 19.62 -13.93
N PHE A 288 10.53 18.61 -14.73
CA PHE A 288 10.67 18.63 -16.19
C PHE A 288 9.87 19.78 -16.83
N THR A 289 8.69 20.11 -16.31
CA THR A 289 7.87 21.23 -16.81
C THR A 289 8.57 22.60 -16.67
N VAL A 290 9.50 22.71 -15.70
CA VAL A 290 10.28 23.94 -15.47
C VAL A 290 11.61 23.91 -16.21
N SER A 291 12.32 22.77 -16.14
CA SER A 291 13.63 22.60 -16.77
C SER A 291 13.99 21.13 -16.95
N PRO A 292 14.16 20.65 -18.20
CA PRO A 292 14.58 19.27 -18.46
C PRO A 292 15.92 18.91 -17.83
N VAL A 293 16.87 19.85 -17.79
CA VAL A 293 18.20 19.66 -17.18
C VAL A 293 18.07 19.45 -15.67
N LYS A 294 17.24 20.26 -14.99
CA LYS A 294 16.99 20.09 -13.55
C LYS A 294 16.25 18.76 -13.25
N ALA A 295 15.37 18.32 -14.13
CA ALA A 295 14.74 17.01 -13.99
C ALA A 295 15.74 15.85 -14.05
N LEU A 296 16.72 15.91 -14.97
CA LEU A 296 17.79 14.92 -15.04
C LEU A 296 18.66 14.94 -13.77
N LEU A 297 19.04 16.12 -13.31
CA LEU A 297 19.80 16.28 -12.05
C LEU A 297 19.00 15.77 -10.84
N PHE A 298 17.69 15.99 -10.81
CA PHE A 298 16.82 15.46 -9.78
C PHE A 298 16.78 13.92 -9.81
N LEU A 299 16.72 13.29 -10.98
CA LEU A 299 16.77 11.82 -11.08
C LEU A 299 18.08 11.26 -10.53
N ILE A 300 19.20 11.93 -10.75
CA ILE A 300 20.49 11.56 -10.15
C ILE A 300 20.42 11.74 -8.63
N PHE A 301 19.96 12.91 -8.16
CA PHE A 301 19.81 13.20 -6.74
C PHE A 301 18.92 12.16 -6.02
N ILE A 302 17.74 11.89 -6.56
CA ILE A 302 16.82 10.93 -5.95
C ILE A 302 17.39 9.51 -5.97
N SER A 303 18.13 9.12 -7.01
CA SER A 303 18.82 7.82 -7.06
C SER A 303 19.85 7.68 -5.95
N VAL A 304 20.65 8.73 -5.69
CA VAL A 304 21.60 8.75 -4.56
C VAL A 304 20.84 8.68 -3.23
N LEU A 305 19.77 9.45 -3.08
CA LEU A 305 18.95 9.44 -1.87
C LEU A 305 18.33 8.06 -1.61
N GLN A 306 17.85 7.37 -2.65
CA GLN A 306 17.32 6.01 -2.56
C GLN A 306 18.40 4.99 -2.18
N GLN A 307 19.64 5.16 -2.64
CA GLN A 307 20.76 4.32 -2.20
C GLN A 307 21.09 4.55 -0.71
N LEU A 308 21.04 5.78 -0.24
CA LEU A 308 21.21 6.10 1.18
C LEU A 308 20.06 5.52 2.01
N GLU A 309 18.84 5.64 1.52
CA GLU A 309 17.65 5.07 2.16
C GLU A 309 17.80 3.54 2.28
N GLY A 310 17.99 2.83 1.17
CA GLY A 310 18.04 1.37 1.15
C GLY A 310 19.21 0.75 1.94
N ASN A 311 20.37 1.43 2.00
CA ASN A 311 21.56 0.91 2.65
C ASN A 311 21.74 1.37 4.11
N LEU A 312 21.22 2.54 4.48
CA LEU A 312 21.46 3.15 5.80
C LEU A 312 20.18 3.33 6.62
N ILE A 313 19.13 3.91 6.01
CA ILE A 313 17.91 4.32 6.72
C ILE A 313 16.99 3.11 6.93
N TYR A 314 16.63 2.44 5.85
CA TYR A 314 15.71 1.30 5.88
C TYR A 314 16.15 0.18 6.83
N PRO A 315 17.42 -0.29 6.81
CA PRO A 315 17.85 -1.34 7.73
C PRO A 315 17.80 -0.93 9.21
N LYS A 316 18.03 0.35 9.50
CA LYS A 316 18.02 0.86 10.89
C LYS A 316 16.61 1.14 11.40
N VAL A 317 15.73 1.66 10.56
CA VAL A 317 14.39 2.12 10.96
C VAL A 317 13.37 1.00 10.86
N VAL A 318 13.32 0.31 9.74
CA VAL A 318 12.33 -0.73 9.42
C VAL A 318 12.91 -2.13 9.58
N GLY A 319 14.05 -2.39 8.96
CA GLY A 319 14.63 -3.73 8.85
C GLY A 319 14.98 -4.37 10.18
N SER A 320 15.63 -3.64 11.10
CA SER A 320 15.96 -4.15 12.44
C SER A 320 14.73 -4.44 13.31
N SER A 321 13.62 -3.72 13.02
CA SER A 321 12.38 -3.82 13.79
C SER A 321 11.54 -5.04 13.41
N ILE A 322 11.60 -5.49 12.13
CA ILE A 322 10.73 -6.55 11.60
C ILE A 322 11.46 -7.89 11.54
N GLY A 323 12.79 -7.88 11.38
CA GLY A 323 13.61 -9.11 11.33
C GLY A 323 13.36 -9.98 10.08
N LEU A 324 12.79 -9.42 9.01
CA LEU A 324 12.52 -10.10 7.75
C LEU A 324 13.62 -9.75 6.73
N PRO A 325 14.31 -10.75 6.11
CA PRO A 325 15.26 -10.49 5.04
C PRO A 325 14.62 -9.79 3.84
N GLY A 326 15.36 -8.87 3.20
CA GLY A 326 14.83 -8.01 2.11
C GLY A 326 14.22 -8.77 0.93
N ILE A 327 14.73 -9.96 0.60
CA ILE A 327 14.17 -10.81 -0.46
C ILE A 327 12.71 -11.22 -0.18
N TRP A 328 12.41 -11.50 1.09
CA TRP A 328 11.04 -11.85 1.51
C TRP A 328 10.13 -10.63 1.58
N VAL A 329 10.70 -9.43 1.85
CA VAL A 329 9.96 -8.16 1.73
C VAL A 329 9.53 -7.94 0.29
N LEU A 330 10.46 -8.08 -0.66
CA LEU A 330 10.18 -7.94 -2.09
C LEU A 330 9.12 -8.95 -2.56
N ALA A 331 9.27 -10.22 -2.19
CA ALA A 331 8.30 -11.26 -2.52
C ALA A 331 6.91 -10.95 -1.96
N ALA A 332 6.83 -10.53 -0.67
CA ALA A 332 5.58 -10.17 -0.03
C ALA A 332 4.90 -8.97 -0.72
N VAL A 333 5.66 -7.93 -1.04
CA VAL A 333 5.13 -6.74 -1.75
C VAL A 333 4.62 -7.11 -3.14
N THR A 334 5.37 -7.93 -3.89
CA THR A 334 4.99 -8.36 -5.24
C THR A 334 3.71 -9.20 -5.23
N ILE A 335 3.64 -10.21 -4.36
CA ILE A 335 2.46 -11.07 -4.23
C ILE A 335 1.27 -10.26 -3.69
N GLY A 336 1.47 -9.50 -2.61
CA GLY A 336 0.43 -8.68 -2.01
C GLY A 336 -0.12 -7.64 -2.97
N GLY A 337 0.77 -7.00 -3.73
CA GLY A 337 0.41 -6.04 -4.77
C GLY A 337 -0.44 -6.63 -5.89
N GLY A 338 -0.08 -7.85 -6.33
CA GLY A 338 -0.86 -8.57 -7.35
C GLY A 338 -2.25 -9.02 -6.89
N VAL A 339 -2.43 -9.29 -5.59
CA VAL A 339 -3.71 -9.80 -5.04
C VAL A 339 -4.66 -8.67 -4.64
N LEU A 340 -4.19 -7.66 -3.92
CA LEU A 340 -5.01 -6.59 -3.31
C LEU A 340 -4.50 -5.18 -3.60
N GLY A 341 -3.65 -5.02 -4.60
CA GLY A 341 -3.07 -3.71 -4.96
C GLY A 341 -2.25 -3.11 -3.80
N ILE A 342 -2.35 -1.79 -3.63
CA ILE A 342 -1.61 -1.04 -2.59
C ILE A 342 -1.92 -1.57 -1.18
N GLY A 343 -3.18 -1.87 -0.89
CA GLY A 343 -3.57 -2.46 0.40
C GLY A 343 -2.89 -3.80 0.67
N GLY A 344 -2.76 -4.63 -0.37
CA GLY A 344 -2.03 -5.90 -0.29
C GLY A 344 -0.55 -5.73 -0.04
N MET A 345 0.11 -4.74 -0.67
CA MET A 345 1.53 -4.43 -0.41
C MET A 345 1.77 -4.09 1.07
N LEU A 346 0.91 -3.28 1.65
CA LEU A 346 1.00 -2.86 3.06
C LEU A 346 0.76 -4.00 4.05
N LEU A 347 -0.18 -4.90 3.74
CA LEU A 347 -0.55 -6.00 4.63
C LEU A 347 0.40 -7.20 4.49
N ALA A 348 0.94 -7.44 3.30
CA ALA A 348 1.73 -8.63 3.01
C ALA A 348 3.07 -8.64 3.77
N VAL A 349 3.73 -7.48 3.93
CA VAL A 349 5.03 -7.39 4.60
C VAL A 349 4.94 -7.85 6.07
N PRO A 350 4.05 -7.30 6.93
CA PRO A 350 3.95 -7.75 8.31
C PRO A 350 3.39 -9.17 8.44
N LEU A 351 2.55 -9.64 7.50
CA LEU A 351 2.10 -11.02 7.44
C LEU A 351 3.28 -11.98 7.18
N ALA A 352 4.09 -11.67 6.16
CA ALA A 352 5.28 -12.45 5.84
C ALA A 352 6.29 -12.47 7.02
N ALA A 353 6.45 -11.32 7.69
CA ALA A 353 7.30 -11.21 8.86
C ALA A 353 6.82 -12.10 10.02
N ALA A 354 5.52 -12.10 10.29
CA ALA A 354 4.94 -12.95 11.33
C ALA A 354 5.10 -14.43 10.98
N CYS A 355 4.82 -14.84 9.75
CA CYS A 355 5.03 -16.21 9.29
C CYS A 355 6.50 -16.62 9.39
N TYR A 356 7.43 -15.76 8.95
CA TYR A 356 8.85 -16.01 9.02
C TYR A 356 9.33 -16.15 10.47
N GLN A 357 8.88 -15.27 11.36
CA GLN A 357 9.25 -15.33 12.78
C GLN A 357 8.77 -16.62 13.43
N ILE A 358 7.50 -17.00 13.20
CA ILE A 358 6.92 -18.24 13.76
C ILE A 358 7.68 -19.47 13.25
N LEU A 359 7.99 -19.49 11.94
CA LEU A 359 8.73 -20.60 11.34
C LEU A 359 10.14 -20.70 11.94
N ARG A 360 10.85 -19.57 12.08
CA ARG A 360 12.17 -19.50 12.69
C ARG A 360 12.16 -19.99 14.12
N ASP A 361 11.16 -19.59 14.90
CA ASP A 361 11.02 -19.98 16.30
C ASP A 361 10.68 -21.48 16.44
N ASP A 362 9.86 -22.03 15.54
CA ASP A 362 9.57 -23.48 15.53
C ASP A 362 10.80 -24.31 15.14
N VAL A 363 11.57 -23.87 14.13
CA VAL A 363 12.82 -24.50 13.73
C VAL A 363 13.85 -24.45 14.88
N ALA A 364 13.99 -23.30 15.52
CA ALA A 364 14.91 -23.15 16.66
C ALA A 364 14.53 -24.08 17.83
N ARG A 365 13.23 -24.20 18.14
CA ARG A 365 12.74 -25.12 19.18
C ARG A 365 13.01 -26.59 18.87
N ARG A 366 12.86 -26.99 17.60
CA ARG A 366 13.11 -28.38 17.17
C ARG A 366 14.58 -28.72 17.14
N ASN A 367 15.46 -27.76 16.80
CA ASN A 367 16.90 -27.93 16.74
C ASN A 367 17.55 -27.80 18.12
N SER A 368 16.92 -27.13 19.08
CA SER A 368 17.30 -27.13 20.48
C SER A 368 16.79 -28.42 21.11
N GLY A 369 17.42 -29.56 20.83
CA GLY A 369 17.10 -30.86 21.40
C GLY A 369 17.08 -30.84 22.93
N PRO A 370 16.51 -31.86 23.60
CA PRO A 370 16.36 -31.87 25.03
C PRO A 370 17.74 -31.64 25.66
N SER A 371 17.88 -30.53 26.39
CA SER A 371 19.06 -30.20 27.16
C SER A 371 19.40 -31.42 28.01
N THR A 372 20.47 -32.17 27.65
CA THR A 372 21.07 -33.15 28.50
C THR A 372 21.40 -32.47 29.82
N LYS A 373 20.58 -32.72 30.84
CA LYS A 373 20.96 -32.46 32.22
C LYS A 373 22.34 -33.14 32.43
N ARG A 374 23.40 -32.36 32.34
CA ARG A 374 24.68 -32.78 32.91
C ARG A 374 24.44 -32.95 34.41
N THR A 375 24.18 -34.18 34.81
CA THR A 375 24.29 -34.64 36.19
C THR A 375 25.75 -34.46 36.55
N SER A 376 26.04 -33.44 37.32
CA SER A 376 27.28 -33.33 38.08
C SER A 376 27.20 -34.37 39.19
N ALA A 377 27.90 -35.46 39.03
CA ALA A 377 28.35 -36.33 40.15
C ALA A 377 29.61 -35.72 40.76
#